data_b9d6d2d6f787b8ad32c16a7f93790542
#
_entry.id   b9d6d2d6f787b8ad32c16a7f93790542
#
_cell.length_a   1.000
_cell.length_b   1.000
_cell.length_c   1.000
_cell.angle_alpha   90.00
_cell.angle_beta   90.00
_cell.angle_gamma   90.00
#
_symmetry.space_group_name_H-M   'P 1'
#
loop_
_entity.id
_entity.type
_entity.pdbx_description
1 polymer ?
#
loop_
_entity_poly.entity_id
_entity_poly.type
_entity_poly.pdbx_seq_one_letter_code
_entity_poly.pdbx_strand_id
1 'polypeptide(L)'
;PPYALVSDSFQNWRGMFNSGGRRVKRSLYTDSNSIRFCDGELKENLIKKGLIKADDDRRQVNLTLFREWLEEWLRNHPAINQEMILLVRQLQPTAHGVPLELYFFSSDTAWISYEHLQAEIFEYLFAVLHEYGLKAFQSPAGTDFHDKKA
;
A
#
# COMPACT_ATOMS: atom_id res chain seq x y z
N PRO A 1 -21.52 24.72 3.45
CA PRO A 1 -21.84 24.70 3.16
C PRO A 1 -21.65 24.99 2.65
N PRO A 2 -20.94 24.56 2.90
CA PRO A 2 -21.13 24.38 2.37
C PRO A 2 -21.23 24.28 1.55
N TYR A 3 -21.14 23.66 1.43
CA TYR A 3 -21.79 22.97 0.48
C TYR A 3 -21.86 23.52 -0.35
N ALA A 4 -21.60 23.87 -0.51
CA ALA A 4 -22.02 23.92 -1.21
C ALA A 4 -21.38 24.18 -1.86
N LEU A 5 -20.47 23.75 -1.66
CA LEU A 5 -20.48 23.53 -2.22
C LEU A 5 -20.42 23.56 -2.93
N VAL A 6 -20.47 23.25 -2.98
CA VAL A 6 -21.15 22.79 -3.53
C VAL A 6 -21.64 22.86 -4.37
N SER A 7 -21.91 23.18 -4.63
CA SER A 7 -22.86 22.87 -5.23
C SER A 7 -22.94 22.98 -6.33
N ASP A 8 -22.49 22.78 -6.62
CA ASP A 8 -22.76 22.57 -7.41
C ASP A 8 -22.87 22.47 -8.02
N SER A 9 -22.94 22.31 -7.74
CA SER A 9 -23.33 21.85 -7.85
C SER A 9 -23.58 21.29 -7.48
N PHE A 10 -24.11 21.44 -6.99
CA PHE A 10 -24.33 20.63 -6.11
C PHE A 10 -25.13 19.56 -6.34
N GLN A 11 -26.02 19.54 -7.10
CA GLN A 11 -26.51 18.52 -7.33
C GLN A 11 -25.67 17.61 -7.92
N ASN A 12 -25.15 18.10 -8.72
CA ASN A 12 -24.08 17.45 -9.04
C ASN A 12 -23.12 17.52 -8.01
N TRP A 13 -23.10 18.58 -7.33
CA TRP A 13 -22.37 18.67 -6.16
C TRP A 13 -22.79 17.64 -5.20
N ARG A 14 -24.09 17.44 -5.10
CA ARG A 14 -24.50 16.47 -4.23
C ARG A 14 -24.06 15.13 -4.65
N GLY A 15 -24.08 14.83 -5.93
CA GLY A 15 -23.56 13.61 -6.44
C GLY A 15 -22.09 13.50 -6.17
N MET A 16 -21.36 14.55 -6.42
CA MET A 16 -19.95 14.56 -6.19
C MET A 16 -19.65 14.40 -4.73
N PHE A 17 -20.41 15.03 -3.88
CA PHE A 17 -20.19 14.95 -2.46
C PHE A 17 -20.50 13.55 -1.94
N ASN A 18 -21.59 12.98 -2.39
CA ASN A 18 -21.94 11.65 -1.99
C ASN A 18 -21.00 10.63 -2.57
N SER A 19 -20.39 10.96 -3.68
CA SER A 19 -19.45 10.08 -4.31
C SER A 19 -18.07 10.65 -4.21
N GLY A 20 -17.75 11.22 -3.05
CA GLY A 20 -16.42 11.71 -2.79
C GLY A 20 -15.35 10.65 -2.95
N GLY A 21 -15.77 9.39 -2.99
CA GLY A 21 -14.86 8.30 -3.27
C GLY A 21 -15.49 6.98 -2.92
N ARG A 22 -14.97 5.92 -3.52
CA ARG A 22 -15.31 4.56 -3.11
C ARG A 22 -14.21 4.03 -2.24
N ARG A 23 -14.59 3.41 -1.15
CA ARG A 23 -13.64 2.92 -0.16
C ARG A 23 -12.88 1.71 -0.65
N VAL A 24 -11.57 1.74 -0.48
CA VAL A 24 -10.72 0.57 -0.61
C VAL A 24 -10.24 0.21 0.79
N LYS A 25 -10.51 -1.00 1.21
CA LYS A 25 -10.05 -1.49 2.50
C LYS A 25 -9.56 -2.91 2.25
N ARG A 26 -8.29 -3.02 1.93
CA ARG A 26 -7.68 -4.30 1.56
C ARG A 26 -6.31 -4.43 2.19
N SER A 27 -5.94 -5.67 2.49
CA SER A 27 -4.64 -5.95 3.08
C SER A 27 -3.78 -6.72 2.10
N LEU A 28 -2.49 -6.42 2.14
CA LEU A 28 -1.52 -7.36 1.63
C LEU A 28 -0.88 -8.04 2.84
N TYR A 29 -0.54 -9.30 2.70
CA TYR A 29 -0.02 -10.08 3.80
C TYR A 29 1.46 -10.32 3.58
N THR A 30 2.28 -9.89 4.53
CA THR A 30 3.72 -10.04 4.42
C THR A 30 4.17 -11.26 5.23
N ASP A 31 5.13 -11.97 4.67
CA ASP A 31 5.75 -13.10 5.36
C ASP A 31 6.60 -12.55 6.49
N SER A 32 6.28 -12.94 7.73
CA SER A 32 7.00 -12.42 8.90
C SER A 32 8.47 -12.76 8.85
N ASN A 33 8.84 -13.84 8.18
CA ASN A 33 10.24 -14.24 8.08
C ASN A 33 11.04 -13.33 7.14
N SER A 34 10.37 -12.52 6.36
CA SER A 34 11.04 -11.56 5.49
C SER A 34 11.21 -10.19 6.15
N ILE A 35 10.61 -9.99 7.31
CA ILE A 35 10.73 -8.73 8.03
C ILE A 35 12.07 -8.73 8.76
N ARG A 36 12.90 -7.73 8.48
CA ARG A 36 14.24 -7.65 9.03
C ARG A 36 14.74 -6.22 9.06
N PHE A 37 15.85 -6.02 9.72
CA PHE A 37 16.46 -4.69 9.71
C PHE A 37 16.99 -4.38 8.32
N CYS A 38 16.84 -3.12 7.94
CA CYS A 38 17.29 -2.62 6.66
C CYS A 38 18.69 -2.05 6.83
N ASP A 39 19.70 -2.84 6.50
CA ASP A 39 21.08 -2.41 6.56
C ASP A 39 21.86 -3.07 5.43
N GLY A 40 23.16 -2.79 5.34
CA GLY A 40 24.03 -3.39 4.34
C GLY A 40 23.55 -3.15 2.92
N GLU A 41 23.59 -4.22 2.13
CA GLU A 41 23.27 -4.16 0.70
C GLU A 41 21.82 -3.74 0.46
N LEU A 42 20.91 -4.20 1.29
CA LEU A 42 19.51 -3.82 1.16
C LEU A 42 19.34 -2.31 1.27
N LYS A 43 19.98 -1.72 2.28
CA LYS A 43 19.91 -0.28 2.49
C LYS A 43 20.51 0.48 1.32
N GLU A 44 21.64 0.03 0.82
CA GLU A 44 22.31 0.68 -0.31
C GLU A 44 21.44 0.65 -1.55
N ASN A 45 20.80 -0.48 -1.81
CA ASN A 45 19.92 -0.62 -2.97
C ASN A 45 18.70 0.29 -2.87
N LEU A 46 18.14 0.41 -1.68
CA LEU A 46 16.96 1.27 -1.49
C LEU A 46 17.33 2.75 -1.66
N ILE A 47 18.49 3.14 -1.19
CA ILE A 47 18.97 4.51 -1.40
C ILE A 47 19.17 4.77 -2.88
N LYS A 48 19.83 3.83 -3.57
CA LYS A 48 20.10 3.97 -4.99
C LYS A 48 18.84 4.10 -5.80
N LYS A 49 17.78 3.41 -5.41
CA LYS A 49 16.51 3.45 -6.12
C LYS A 49 15.60 4.59 -5.66
N GLY A 50 16.05 5.39 -4.71
CA GLY A 50 15.28 6.52 -4.21
C GLY A 50 14.10 6.12 -3.34
N LEU A 51 14.12 4.91 -2.79
CA LEU A 51 13.02 4.40 -1.98
C LEU A 51 13.18 4.73 -0.50
N ILE A 52 14.36 5.14 -0.08
CA ILE A 52 14.59 5.69 1.26
C ILE A 52 15.59 6.83 1.12
N LYS A 53 15.63 7.68 2.15
CA LYS A 53 16.53 8.82 2.15
C LYS A 53 17.95 8.40 2.51
N ALA A 54 18.91 8.97 1.82
CA ALA A 54 20.31 8.63 2.01
C ALA A 54 20.85 9.07 3.38
N ASP A 55 20.27 10.12 3.95
CA ASP A 55 20.73 10.67 5.21
C ASP A 55 20.07 10.03 6.45
N ASP A 56 19.24 9.03 6.26
CA ASP A 56 18.60 8.35 7.38
C ASP A 56 19.59 7.32 7.92
N ASP A 57 20.21 7.63 9.03
CA ASP A 57 21.21 6.76 9.63
C ASP A 57 20.64 5.87 10.74
N ARG A 58 19.35 5.94 10.98
CA ARG A 58 18.72 5.10 11.98
C ARG A 58 18.65 3.66 11.49
N ARG A 59 18.77 2.74 12.42
CA ARG A 59 18.60 1.32 12.08
C ARG A 59 17.11 1.02 12.05
N GLN A 60 16.56 0.86 10.89
CA GLN A 60 15.12 0.70 10.71
C GLN A 60 14.75 -0.67 10.17
N VAL A 61 13.52 -1.07 10.46
CA VAL A 61 12.96 -2.33 9.97
C VAL A 61 12.43 -2.07 8.54
N ASN A 62 12.64 -3.03 7.66
CA ASN A 62 12.23 -2.88 6.26
C ASN A 62 10.71 -2.69 6.11
N LEU A 63 9.92 -3.36 6.93
CA LEU A 63 8.47 -3.20 6.86
C LEU A 63 8.04 -1.80 7.24
N THR A 64 8.72 -1.19 8.23
CA THR A 64 8.46 0.19 8.62
C THR A 64 8.71 1.13 7.43
N LEU A 65 9.85 0.94 6.77
CA LEU A 65 10.23 1.78 5.64
C LEU A 65 9.25 1.61 4.48
N PHE A 66 8.84 0.38 4.22
CA PHE A 66 7.88 0.11 3.16
C PHE A 66 6.53 0.77 3.48
N ARG A 67 6.07 0.63 4.72
CA ARG A 67 4.79 1.20 5.12
C ARG A 67 4.80 2.73 5.01
N GLU A 68 5.89 3.37 5.41
CA GLU A 68 6.02 4.81 5.30
C GLU A 68 6.06 5.26 3.84
N TRP A 69 6.81 4.53 3.02
CA TRP A 69 6.87 4.82 1.59
C TRP A 69 5.50 4.67 0.96
N LEU A 70 4.79 3.62 1.33
CA LEU A 70 3.48 3.30 0.76
C LEU A 70 2.46 4.41 1.08
N GLU A 71 2.44 4.86 2.32
CA GLU A 71 1.50 5.91 2.70
C GLU A 71 1.79 7.20 1.94
N GLU A 72 3.05 7.54 1.80
CA GLU A 72 3.46 8.72 1.05
C GLU A 72 3.09 8.58 -0.43
N TRP A 73 3.31 7.40 -0.99
CA TRP A 73 2.99 7.13 -2.39
C TRP A 73 1.49 7.27 -2.65
N LEU A 74 0.68 6.75 -1.73
CA LEU A 74 -0.77 6.88 -1.86
C LEU A 74 -1.22 8.33 -1.74
N ARG A 75 -0.56 9.11 -0.88
CA ARG A 75 -0.91 10.52 -0.71
C ARG A 75 -0.60 11.35 -1.94
N ASN A 76 0.27 10.88 -2.80
CA ASN A 76 0.63 11.58 -4.01
C ASN A 76 0.00 10.96 -5.26
N HIS A 77 -0.87 9.98 -5.08
CA HIS A 77 -1.48 9.29 -6.22
C HIS A 77 -2.67 10.10 -6.74
N PRO A 78 -2.67 10.46 -8.04
CA PRO A 78 -3.70 11.34 -8.59
C PRO A 78 -5.11 10.74 -8.62
N ALA A 79 -5.24 9.43 -8.58
CA ALA A 79 -6.55 8.78 -8.64
C ALA A 79 -7.13 8.47 -7.26
N ILE A 80 -6.44 8.91 -6.20
CA ILE A 80 -6.90 8.71 -4.83
C ILE A 80 -7.41 10.05 -4.29
N ASN A 81 -8.56 10.01 -3.63
CA ASN A 81 -9.15 11.21 -3.06
C ASN A 81 -8.38 11.60 -1.79
N GLN A 82 -7.64 12.70 -1.89
CA GLN A 82 -6.76 13.16 -0.80
C GLN A 82 -7.52 13.92 0.28
N GLU A 83 -8.79 14.23 0.04
CA GLU A 83 -9.61 14.92 1.02
C GLU A 83 -10.24 13.95 2.03
N MET A 84 -10.19 12.67 1.76
CA MET A 84 -10.79 11.66 2.62
C MET A 84 -9.70 10.92 3.39
N ILE A 85 -10.12 10.14 4.38
CA ILE A 85 -9.17 9.40 5.22
C ILE A 85 -8.29 8.51 4.37
N LEU A 86 -7.00 8.55 4.65
CA LEU A 86 -6.02 7.70 4.01
C LEU A 86 -5.11 7.16 5.11
N LEU A 87 -4.99 5.86 5.19
CA LEU A 87 -4.25 5.21 6.26
C LEU A 87 -3.67 3.89 5.78
N VAL A 88 -2.43 3.64 6.15
CA VAL A 88 -1.81 2.32 5.98
C VAL A 88 -1.47 1.84 7.39
N ARG A 89 -2.07 0.75 7.81
CA ARG A 89 -1.87 0.27 9.18
C ARG A 89 -1.57 -1.21 9.20
N GLN A 90 -0.83 -1.61 10.20
CA GLN A 90 -0.53 -3.01 10.43
C GLN A 90 -1.63 -3.60 11.31
N LEU A 91 -2.15 -4.74 10.91
CA LEU A 91 -3.10 -5.46 11.71
C LEU A 91 -2.40 -6.57 12.47
N GLN A 92 -3.14 -7.23 13.35
CA GLN A 92 -2.59 -8.29 14.17
C GLN A 92 -2.08 -9.43 13.29
N PRO A 93 -0.90 -9.99 13.60
CA PRO A 93 -0.38 -11.12 12.84
C PRO A 93 -1.36 -12.29 12.84
N THR A 94 -1.39 -13.00 11.73
CA THR A 94 -2.29 -14.14 11.53
C THR A 94 -1.49 -15.34 11.08
N ALA A 95 -2.19 -16.48 10.92
CA ALA A 95 -1.56 -17.67 10.35
C ALA A 95 -1.14 -17.44 8.90
N HIS A 96 -1.63 -16.38 8.28
CA HIS A 96 -1.32 -16.03 6.89
C HIS A 96 -0.37 -14.83 6.82
N GLY A 97 0.42 -14.61 7.85
CA GLY A 97 1.42 -13.54 7.85
C GLY A 97 0.96 -12.29 8.53
N VAL A 98 1.69 -11.21 8.30
CA VAL A 98 1.44 -9.91 8.91
C VAL A 98 0.67 -9.04 7.93
N PRO A 99 -0.60 -8.71 8.22
CA PRO A 99 -1.38 -7.91 7.28
C PRO A 99 -0.98 -6.44 7.35
N LEU A 100 -0.87 -5.84 6.19
CA LEU A 100 -0.71 -4.40 6.07
C LEU A 100 -1.93 -3.91 5.32
N GLU A 101 -2.82 -3.21 6.02
CA GLU A 101 -4.09 -2.80 5.44
C GLU A 101 -4.01 -1.41 4.85
N LEU A 102 -4.44 -1.30 3.61
CA LEU A 102 -4.58 -0.02 2.95
C LEU A 102 -6.03 0.42 3.08
N TYR A 103 -6.21 1.65 3.52
CA TYR A 103 -7.53 2.24 3.70
C TYR A 103 -7.54 3.59 3.02
N PHE A 104 -8.27 3.71 1.93
CA PHE A 104 -8.34 4.97 1.20
C PHE A 104 -9.58 4.99 0.31
N PHE A 105 -9.80 6.12 -0.36
CA PHE A 105 -10.97 6.29 -1.24
C PHE A 105 -10.50 6.69 -2.63
N SER A 106 -11.08 6.05 -3.62
CA SER A 106 -10.79 6.41 -5.01
C SER A 106 -11.44 7.76 -5.33
N SER A 107 -10.88 8.50 -6.28
CA SER A 107 -11.51 9.74 -6.74
C SER A 107 -12.67 9.44 -7.68
N ASP A 108 -12.49 8.43 -8.54
CA ASP A 108 -13.52 8.03 -9.49
C ASP A 108 -14.33 6.91 -8.86
N THR A 109 -15.64 7.08 -8.80
CA THR A 109 -16.51 6.11 -8.15
C THR A 109 -17.11 5.11 -9.13
N ALA A 110 -16.86 5.24 -10.43
CA ALA A 110 -17.33 4.28 -11.41
C ALA A 110 -16.72 2.91 -11.10
N TRP A 111 -17.54 1.88 -11.14
CA TRP A 111 -17.12 0.56 -10.68
C TRP A 111 -15.92 0.01 -11.43
N ILE A 112 -15.94 0.11 -12.74
CA ILE A 112 -14.84 -0.44 -13.54
C ILE A 112 -13.54 0.30 -13.25
N SER A 113 -13.59 1.63 -13.17
CA SER A 113 -12.42 2.43 -12.82
C SER A 113 -11.89 2.07 -11.44
N TYR A 114 -12.80 1.86 -10.52
CA TYR A 114 -12.48 1.49 -9.14
C TYR A 114 -11.76 0.13 -9.09
N GLU A 115 -12.23 -0.85 -9.87
CA GLU A 115 -11.59 -2.15 -9.90
C GLU A 115 -10.22 -2.09 -10.57
N HIS A 116 -10.10 -1.32 -11.65
CA HIS A 116 -8.81 -1.16 -12.33
C HIS A 116 -7.80 -0.44 -11.43
N LEU A 117 -8.25 0.55 -10.68
CA LEU A 117 -7.37 1.26 -9.77
C LEU A 117 -6.81 0.33 -8.70
N GLN A 118 -7.67 -0.50 -8.12
CA GLN A 118 -7.21 -1.45 -7.13
C GLN A 118 -6.20 -2.43 -7.69
N ALA A 119 -6.49 -2.97 -8.87
CA ALA A 119 -5.57 -3.91 -9.52
C ALA A 119 -4.22 -3.25 -9.75
N GLU A 120 -4.23 -2.06 -10.30
CA GLU A 120 -3.00 -1.32 -10.62
C GLU A 120 -2.18 -1.05 -9.37
N ILE A 121 -2.82 -0.58 -8.32
CA ILE A 121 -2.14 -0.28 -7.07
C ILE A 121 -1.53 -1.54 -6.48
N PHE A 122 -2.31 -2.61 -6.36
CA PHE A 122 -1.80 -3.81 -5.69
C PHE A 122 -0.75 -4.54 -6.50
N GLU A 123 -0.87 -4.54 -7.83
CA GLU A 123 0.18 -5.11 -8.68
C GLU A 123 1.50 -4.36 -8.48
N TYR A 124 1.44 -3.04 -8.44
CA TYR A 124 2.63 -2.23 -8.24
C TYR A 124 3.22 -2.46 -6.86
N LEU A 125 2.37 -2.53 -5.85
CA LEU A 125 2.83 -2.72 -4.48
C LEU A 125 3.51 -4.07 -4.27
N PHE A 126 3.01 -5.12 -4.90
CA PHE A 126 3.66 -6.42 -4.80
C PHE A 126 5.07 -6.36 -5.39
N ALA A 127 5.25 -5.61 -6.46
CA ALA A 127 6.57 -5.45 -7.06
C ALA A 127 7.50 -4.65 -6.14
N VAL A 128 7.01 -3.53 -5.60
CA VAL A 128 7.81 -2.68 -4.73
C VAL A 128 8.15 -3.38 -3.42
N LEU A 129 7.24 -4.19 -2.93
CA LEU A 129 7.45 -4.96 -1.69
C LEU A 129 8.78 -5.72 -1.75
N HIS A 130 9.06 -6.33 -2.88
CA HIS A 130 10.30 -7.10 -3.04
C HIS A 130 11.55 -6.22 -3.04
N GLU A 131 11.42 -4.96 -3.44
CA GLU A 131 12.55 -4.04 -3.39
C GLU A 131 12.99 -3.80 -1.96
N TYR A 132 12.07 -3.91 -1.00
CA TYR A 132 12.38 -3.73 0.42
C TYR A 132 12.83 -5.04 1.08
N GLY A 133 13.05 -6.08 0.29
CA GLY A 133 13.47 -7.38 0.83
C GLY A 133 12.33 -8.13 1.50
N LEU A 134 11.11 -7.70 1.27
CA LEU A 134 9.93 -8.34 1.86
C LEU A 134 9.34 -9.34 0.88
N LYS A 135 8.60 -10.30 1.42
CA LYS A 135 7.89 -11.28 0.61
C LYS A 135 6.42 -11.26 1.00
N ALA A 136 5.55 -11.42 0.02
CA ALA A 136 4.14 -11.64 0.30
C ALA A 136 3.99 -13.05 0.86
N PHE A 137 3.10 -13.20 1.82
CA PHE A 137 2.84 -14.53 2.36
C PHE A 137 2.12 -15.38 1.33
N GLN A 138 2.52 -16.62 1.26
CA GLN A 138 1.85 -17.60 0.41
C GLN A 138 2.04 -18.95 1.08
N SER A 139 0.98 -19.73 1.13
CA SER A 139 1.09 -21.07 1.71
C SER A 139 2.04 -21.91 0.88
N PRO A 140 2.89 -22.73 1.54
CA PRO A 140 3.85 -23.55 0.80
C PRO A 140 3.14 -24.50 -0.15
N ALA A 141 3.71 -24.66 -1.35
CA ALA A 141 3.25 -25.62 -2.32
C ALA A 141 4.19 -26.83 -2.29
N GLY A 142 3.81 -27.91 -2.93
CA GLY A 142 4.63 -29.11 -2.97
C GLY A 142 6.04 -28.86 -3.50
N THR A 143 6.17 -27.95 -4.46
CA THR A 143 7.47 -27.61 -5.04
C THR A 143 8.39 -26.92 -4.05
N ASP A 144 7.85 -26.21 -3.07
CA ASP A 144 8.66 -25.54 -2.06
C ASP A 144 9.38 -26.56 -1.18
N PHE A 145 8.70 -27.63 -0.83
CA PHE A 145 9.31 -28.67 -0.03
C PHE A 145 10.31 -29.48 -0.85
N HIS A 146 10.07 -29.60 -2.13
CA HIS A 146 10.98 -30.29 -3.03
C HIS A 146 12.32 -29.59 -3.08
N ASP A 147 12.29 -28.28 -3.22
CA ASP A 147 13.51 -27.47 -3.29
C ASP A 147 14.34 -27.59 -2.03
N LYS A 148 13.71 -27.78 -0.90
CA LYS A 148 14.43 -27.87 0.37
C LYS A 148 15.18 -29.18 0.55
N LYS A 149 14.94 -30.12 -0.33
CA LYS A 149 15.65 -31.39 -0.27
C LYS A 149 16.96 -31.38 -1.03
N ALA A 150 17.16 -30.37 -1.82
CA ALA A 150 18.34 -30.26 -2.67
C ALA A 150 19.60 -29.86 -1.88
#